data_df653d62607173a9931ac1f70a83bc48
#
_entry.id   df653d62607173a9931ac1f70a83bc48
#
_cell.length_a   1.000
_cell.length_b   1.000
_cell.length_c   1.000
_cell.angle_alpha   90.00
_cell.angle_beta   90.00
_cell.angle_gamma   90.00
#
_symmetry.space_group_name_H-M   'P 1'
#
loop_
_entity.id
_entity.type
_entity.pdbx_description
1 polymer ?
#
loop_
_entity_poly.entity_id
_entity_poly.type
_entity_poly.pdbx_seq_one_letter_code
_entity_poly.pdbx_strand_id
1 'polypeptide(L)'
;MSDTRNLTDHERSVLEFLLAGDWDGASVLREQLTTAMYTGKHDESAAFDIMIDEEAPRAPKSIPVAKVGDVFLRVEDGVLVGLGCTAAVKELPPLEKLLAA
;
A
#
# COMPACT_ATOMS: atom_id res chain seq x y z
N MET A 1 8.19 -16.88 -13.21
CA MET A 1 8.02 -15.58 -13.90
C MET A 1 7.46 -14.56 -12.94
N SER A 2 7.92 -13.34 -13.09
CA SER A 2 7.47 -12.25 -12.26
C SER A 2 6.11 -11.73 -12.75
N ASP A 3 5.15 -11.53 -11.83
CA ASP A 3 3.87 -10.91 -12.14
C ASP A 3 3.93 -9.39 -12.01
N THR A 4 5.14 -8.83 -12.02
CA THR A 4 5.36 -7.40 -11.83
C THR A 4 4.71 -6.60 -12.97
N ARG A 5 3.92 -5.62 -12.60
CA ARG A 5 3.25 -4.71 -13.53
C ARG A 5 3.04 -3.35 -12.87
N ASN A 6 2.64 -2.36 -13.66
CA ASN A 6 2.25 -1.08 -13.11
C ASN A 6 1.01 -1.23 -12.23
N LEU A 7 0.88 -0.38 -11.22
CA LEU A 7 -0.34 -0.33 -10.42
C LEU A 7 -1.49 0.19 -11.30
N THR A 8 -2.69 -0.38 -11.09
CA THR A 8 -3.89 0.16 -11.71
C THR A 8 -4.26 1.49 -11.04
N ASP A 9 -5.08 2.29 -11.71
CA ASP A 9 -5.56 3.54 -11.12
C ASP A 9 -6.29 3.28 -9.80
N HIS A 10 -7.04 2.20 -9.72
CA HIS A 10 -7.76 1.81 -8.52
C HIS A 10 -6.80 1.49 -7.37
N GLU A 11 -5.79 0.65 -7.63
CA GLU A 11 -4.79 0.28 -6.63
C GLU A 11 -4.04 1.51 -6.13
N ARG A 12 -3.63 2.35 -7.05
CA ARG A 12 -2.91 3.58 -6.72
C ARG A 12 -3.78 4.53 -5.90
N SER A 13 -5.05 4.66 -6.24
CA SER A 13 -5.94 5.57 -5.51
C SER A 13 -6.13 5.17 -4.05
N VAL A 14 -6.20 3.88 -3.75
CA VAL A 14 -6.28 3.41 -2.36
C VAL A 14 -4.99 3.72 -1.61
N LEU A 15 -3.84 3.46 -2.24
CA LEU A 15 -2.55 3.80 -1.62
C LEU A 15 -2.42 5.31 -1.39
N GLU A 16 -2.77 6.12 -2.37
CA GLU A 16 -2.71 7.57 -2.23
C GLU A 16 -3.63 8.08 -1.12
N PHE A 17 -4.82 7.50 -0.99
CA PHE A 17 -5.73 7.86 0.09
C PHE A 17 -5.10 7.58 1.46
N LEU A 18 -4.50 6.40 1.62
CA LEU A 18 -3.88 6.01 2.89
C LEU A 18 -2.65 6.86 3.20
N LEU A 19 -1.99 7.40 2.19
CA LEU A 19 -0.78 8.21 2.36
C LEU A 19 -1.06 9.72 2.33
N ALA A 20 -2.33 10.13 2.30
CA ALA A 20 -2.70 11.55 2.12
C ALA A 20 -2.56 12.40 3.38
N GLY A 21 -2.26 11.83 4.55
CA GLY A 21 -2.16 12.58 5.80
C GLY A 21 -0.80 13.26 5.98
N ASP A 22 -0.69 14.04 7.07
CA ASP A 22 0.55 14.73 7.45
C ASP A 22 1.30 14.00 8.55
N TRP A 23 1.00 12.72 8.75
CA TRP A 23 1.68 11.94 9.77
C TRP A 23 3.14 11.68 9.39
N ASP A 24 3.96 11.42 10.41
CA ASP A 24 5.39 11.23 10.24
C ASP A 24 5.70 10.07 9.29
N GLY A 25 6.47 10.35 8.25
CA GLY A 25 6.82 9.35 7.24
C GLY A 25 5.89 9.31 6.03
N ALA A 26 4.71 9.95 6.08
CA ALA A 26 3.76 9.91 4.97
C ALA A 26 4.35 10.46 3.67
N SER A 27 5.05 11.58 3.74
CA SER A 27 5.65 12.20 2.55
C SER A 27 6.71 11.29 1.91
N VAL A 28 7.49 10.60 2.73
CA VAL A 28 8.52 9.68 2.24
C VAL A 28 7.87 8.49 1.54
N LEU A 29 6.81 7.94 2.13
CA LEU A 29 6.09 6.81 1.54
C LEU A 29 5.39 7.20 0.23
N ARG A 30 4.85 8.43 0.15
CA ARG A 30 4.29 8.94 -1.11
C ARG A 30 5.35 9.00 -2.20
N GLU A 31 6.57 9.40 -1.84
CA GLU A 31 7.68 9.42 -2.78
C GLU A 31 8.04 8.00 -3.24
N GLN A 32 8.05 7.03 -2.33
CA GLN A 32 8.26 5.63 -2.69
C GLN A 32 7.18 5.13 -3.66
N LEU A 33 5.94 5.58 -3.47
CA LEU A 33 4.83 5.18 -4.33
C LEU A 33 5.05 5.55 -5.81
N THR A 34 5.82 6.59 -6.09
CA THR A 34 6.06 7.02 -7.47
C THR A 34 6.77 5.95 -8.31
N THR A 35 7.54 5.07 -7.67
CA THR A 35 8.24 3.98 -8.36
C THR A 35 7.63 2.60 -8.08
N ALA A 36 6.50 2.56 -7.34
CA ALA A 36 5.91 1.30 -6.93
C ALA A 36 5.33 0.50 -8.10
N MET A 37 5.58 -0.81 -8.06
CA MET A 37 5.08 -1.76 -9.05
C MET A 37 4.35 -2.88 -8.32
N TYR A 38 3.28 -3.37 -8.90
CA TYR A 38 2.55 -4.53 -8.37
C TYR A 38 3.40 -5.79 -8.56
N THR A 39 3.53 -6.61 -7.53
CA THR A 39 4.32 -7.85 -7.59
C THR A 39 3.51 -9.11 -7.28
N GLY A 40 2.22 -8.98 -6.97
CA GLY A 40 1.38 -10.14 -6.72
C GLY A 40 0.74 -10.11 -5.34
N LYS A 41 0.38 -11.27 -4.84
CA LYS A 41 -0.27 -11.45 -3.56
C LYS A 41 0.39 -12.64 -2.88
N HIS A 42 1.06 -12.42 -1.74
CA HIS A 42 1.84 -13.48 -1.11
C HIS A 42 0.99 -14.45 -0.26
N ASP A 43 -0.15 -13.99 0.28
CA ASP A 43 -1.07 -14.85 1.03
C ASP A 43 -2.47 -14.22 1.08
N GLU A 44 -3.40 -14.90 1.74
CA GLU A 44 -4.79 -14.45 1.83
C GLU A 44 -4.99 -13.19 2.67
N SER A 45 -4.04 -12.86 3.54
CA SER A 45 -4.11 -11.66 4.37
C SER A 45 -3.57 -10.42 3.66
N ALA A 46 -3.02 -10.57 2.46
CA ALA A 46 -2.52 -9.46 1.66
C ALA A 46 -3.53 -9.10 0.58
N ALA A 47 -3.81 -7.81 0.42
CA ALA A 47 -4.59 -7.35 -0.72
C ALA A 47 -3.73 -7.41 -1.98
N PHE A 48 -2.51 -6.88 -1.90
CA PHE A 48 -1.47 -7.05 -2.93
C PHE A 48 -0.13 -6.58 -2.38
N ASP A 49 0.93 -7.02 -3.03
CA ASP A 49 2.31 -6.63 -2.70
C ASP A 49 2.87 -5.71 -3.77
N ILE A 50 3.79 -4.85 -3.38
CA ILE A 50 4.49 -3.96 -4.31
C ILE A 50 5.99 -4.02 -4.08
N MET A 51 6.75 -3.55 -5.06
CA MET A 51 8.16 -3.26 -4.89
C MET A 51 8.42 -1.81 -5.29
N ILE A 52 9.41 -1.20 -4.67
CA ILE A 52 9.80 0.18 -4.96
C ILE A 52 11.27 0.22 -5.37
N ASP A 53 11.72 1.39 -5.85
CA ASP A 53 13.13 1.62 -6.15
C ASP A 53 13.97 1.44 -4.89
N GLU A 54 15.05 0.67 -4.98
CA GLU A 54 15.97 0.43 -3.87
C GLU A 54 16.62 1.70 -3.35
N GLU A 55 16.77 2.70 -4.21
CA GLU A 55 17.38 3.98 -3.84
C GLU A 55 16.39 4.99 -3.26
N ALA A 56 15.10 4.65 -3.21
CA ALA A 56 14.12 5.54 -2.64
C ALA A 56 14.40 5.79 -1.15
N PRO A 57 14.12 7.00 -0.64
CA PRO A 57 14.35 7.28 0.78
C PRO A 57 13.48 6.40 1.66
N ARG A 58 13.96 6.12 2.87
CA ARG A 58 13.25 5.26 3.84
C ARG A 58 12.52 6.14 4.86
N ALA A 59 11.31 5.71 5.22
CA ALA A 59 10.56 6.33 6.29
C ALA A 59 11.08 5.88 7.66
N PRO A 60 10.69 6.56 8.76
CA PRO A 60 11.01 6.07 10.10
C PRO A 60 10.46 4.66 10.30
N LYS A 61 11.14 3.85 11.12
CA LYS A 61 10.70 2.48 11.38
C LYS A 61 9.38 2.41 12.12
N SER A 62 9.11 3.38 12.98
CA SER A 62 7.86 3.43 13.74
C SER A 62 6.96 4.49 13.13
N ILE A 63 5.92 4.05 12.44
CA ILE A 63 4.93 4.94 11.82
C ILE A 63 3.53 4.47 12.19
N PRO A 64 2.52 5.36 12.16
CA PRO A 64 1.14 4.95 12.38
C PRO A 64 0.68 3.98 11.29
N VAL A 65 -0.22 3.07 11.65
CA VAL A 65 -0.84 2.18 10.67
C VAL A 65 -2.01 2.92 10.02
N ALA A 66 -1.90 3.21 8.74
CA ALA A 66 -2.98 3.83 7.97
C ALA A 66 -3.93 2.72 7.49
N LYS A 67 -5.22 2.95 7.66
CA LYS A 67 -6.26 1.94 7.41
C LYS A 67 -7.51 2.59 6.83
N VAL A 68 -8.17 1.89 5.93
CA VAL A 68 -9.50 2.25 5.44
C VAL A 68 -10.31 0.97 5.24
N GLY A 69 -11.47 0.87 5.90
CA GLY A 69 -12.28 -0.35 5.88
C GLY A 69 -11.47 -1.54 6.42
N ASP A 70 -11.44 -2.61 5.68
CA ASP A 70 -10.68 -3.83 6.04
C ASP A 70 -9.27 -3.86 5.45
N VAL A 71 -8.83 -2.77 4.84
CA VAL A 71 -7.54 -2.68 4.16
C VAL A 71 -6.62 -1.75 4.95
N PHE A 72 -5.37 -2.14 5.10
CA PHE A 72 -4.38 -1.32 5.81
C PHE A 72 -3.05 -1.30 5.06
N LEU A 73 -2.30 -0.22 5.30
CA LEU A 73 -0.99 -0.04 4.68
C LEU A 73 0.03 -0.95 5.35
N ARG A 74 0.83 -1.64 4.54
CA ARG A 74 1.93 -2.48 5.05
C ARG A 74 3.26 -1.81 4.76
N VAL A 75 4.00 -1.55 5.83
CA VAL A 75 5.32 -0.93 5.76
C VAL A 75 6.29 -1.74 6.62
N GLU A 76 7.44 -2.09 6.07
CA GLU A 76 8.48 -2.82 6.78
C GLU A 76 9.81 -2.07 6.66
N ASP A 77 10.45 -1.79 7.80
CA ASP A 77 11.75 -1.08 7.85
C ASP A 77 11.76 0.22 7.04
N GLY A 78 10.65 0.97 7.10
CA GLY A 78 10.55 2.22 6.37
C GLY A 78 10.26 2.09 4.89
N VAL A 79 9.94 0.89 4.41
CA VAL A 79 9.66 0.60 3.00
C VAL A 79 8.20 0.20 2.86
N LEU A 80 7.52 0.83 1.90
CA LEU A 80 6.15 0.46 1.55
C LEU A 80 6.18 -0.89 0.81
N VAL A 81 5.52 -1.90 1.36
CA VAL A 81 5.55 -3.26 0.79
C VAL A 81 4.21 -3.72 0.23
N GLY A 82 3.14 -2.99 0.47
CA GLY A 82 1.84 -3.33 -0.10
C GLY A 82 0.67 -2.96 0.79
N LEU A 83 -0.44 -3.63 0.55
CA LEU A 83 -1.66 -3.52 1.38
C LEU A 83 -1.98 -4.87 1.99
N GLY A 84 -2.37 -4.86 3.27
CA GLY A 84 -2.92 -6.02 3.93
C GLY A 84 -4.43 -5.87 4.09
N CYS A 85 -5.09 -6.94 4.50
CA CYS A 85 -6.53 -6.89 4.81
C CYS A 85 -6.82 -7.68 6.08
N THR A 86 -7.81 -7.20 6.84
CA THR A 86 -8.22 -7.83 8.10
C THR A 86 -9.18 -9.00 7.86
N ALA A 87 -9.71 -9.12 6.64
CA ALA A 87 -10.55 -10.24 6.23
C ALA A 87 -10.10 -10.68 4.85
N ALA A 88 -10.25 -11.96 4.52
CA ALA A 88 -9.88 -12.46 3.20
C ALA A 88 -10.71 -11.76 2.12
N VAL A 89 -10.05 -11.18 1.14
CA VAL A 89 -10.72 -10.52 0.01
C VAL A 89 -10.14 -11.08 -1.28
N LYS A 90 -10.99 -11.34 -2.25
CA LYS A 90 -10.56 -11.82 -3.57
C LYS A 90 -10.08 -10.69 -4.44
N GLU A 91 -10.72 -9.55 -4.32
CA GLU A 91 -10.40 -8.34 -5.09
C GLU A 91 -10.39 -7.15 -4.15
N LEU A 92 -9.57 -6.18 -4.46
CA LEU A 92 -9.53 -4.93 -3.70
C LEU A 92 -10.87 -4.20 -3.91
N PRO A 93 -11.63 -3.93 -2.82
CA PRO A 93 -12.90 -3.22 -2.98
C PRO A 93 -12.70 -1.81 -3.52
N PRO A 94 -13.69 -1.24 -4.20
CA PRO A 94 -13.62 0.18 -4.60
C PRO A 94 -13.41 1.09 -3.39
N LEU A 95 -12.67 2.16 -3.58
CA LEU A 95 -12.39 3.10 -2.49
C LEU A 95 -13.68 3.61 -1.84
N GLU A 96 -14.72 3.83 -2.63
CA GLU A 96 -16.03 4.26 -2.13
C GLU A 96 -16.61 3.30 -1.09
N LYS A 97 -16.46 1.99 -1.33
CA LYS A 97 -16.93 0.98 -0.37
C LYS A 97 -16.07 0.95 0.88
N LEU A 98 -14.77 1.14 0.73
CA LEU A 98 -13.87 1.18 1.87
C LEU A 98 -14.18 2.38 2.76
N LEU A 99 -14.48 3.51 2.17
CA LEU A 99 -14.83 4.73 2.92
C LEU A 99 -16.18 4.61 3.61
N ALA A 100 -17.10 3.82 3.07
CA ALA A 100 -18.42 3.62 3.65
C ALA A 100 -18.45 2.59 4.78
N ALA A 101 -17.39 1.84 4.95
CA ALA A 101 -17.31 0.78 5.95
C ALA A 101 -17.13 1.32 7.38
#